data_292141e93f424b20e670b3f264c8b2ba
#
_entry.id   292141e93f424b20e670b3f264c8b2ba
#
_cell.length_a   1.000
_cell.length_b   1.000
_cell.length_c   1.000
_cell.angle_alpha   90.00
_cell.angle_beta   90.00
_cell.angle_gamma   90.00
#
_symmetry.space_group_name_H-M   'P 1'
#
loop_
_entity.id
_entity.type
_entity.pdbx_description
1 polymer ?
#
loop_
_entity_poly.entity_id
_entity_poly.type
_entity_poly.pdbx_seq_one_letter_code
_entity_poly.pdbx_strand_id
1 'polypeptide(L)'
;MVFFNLDDDEKEFARKKTKFCLVIYDIVSNKRRLKLAKLLEGYGVRVQRSCFELALEKLDFDCLVRELRTFYQAEEGDNIIIYLGHKEERIVFNPYASAELIDDILFCKW
;
A
#
# COMPACT_ATOMS: atom_id res chain seq x y z
N MET A 1 15.60 25.00 8.22
CA MET A 1 14.93 23.96 8.94
C MET A 1 15.74 22.70 8.94
N VAL A 2 15.75 22.11 10.01
CA VAL A 2 16.78 21.18 10.32
C VAL A 2 16.23 19.81 10.68
N PHE A 3 15.60 19.17 9.71
CA PHE A 3 15.09 17.83 9.91
C PHE A 3 16.20 16.84 10.24
N PHE A 4 17.39 17.11 9.73
CA PHE A 4 18.53 16.25 10.04
C PHE A 4 18.98 16.38 11.49
N ASN A 5 18.42 17.34 12.22
CA ASN A 5 18.70 17.50 13.65
C ASN A 5 17.62 16.92 14.54
N LEU A 6 16.69 16.16 13.96
CA LEU A 6 15.67 15.49 14.74
C LEU A 6 16.31 14.50 15.69
N ASP A 7 15.85 14.46 16.93
CA ASP A 7 16.28 13.46 17.88
C ASP A 7 15.56 12.14 17.62
N ASP A 8 15.87 11.12 18.39
CA ASP A 8 15.30 9.79 18.17
C ASP A 8 13.78 9.77 18.38
N ASP A 9 13.29 10.54 19.35
CA ASP A 9 11.86 10.61 19.62
C ASP A 9 11.09 11.26 18.46
N GLU A 10 11.67 12.32 17.89
CA GLU A 10 11.06 13.00 16.76
C GLU A 10 11.04 12.12 15.51
N LYS A 11 12.13 11.38 15.29
CA LYS A 11 12.19 10.43 14.17
C LYS A 11 11.16 9.33 14.34
N GLU A 12 11.00 8.85 15.55
CA GLU A 12 10.02 7.82 15.86
C GLU A 12 8.61 8.33 15.60
N PHE A 13 8.33 9.55 16.04
CA PHE A 13 7.03 10.16 15.82
C PHE A 13 6.74 10.32 14.33
N ALA A 14 7.71 10.74 13.54
CA ALA A 14 7.56 10.90 12.11
C ALA A 14 7.25 9.56 11.43
N ARG A 15 7.93 8.50 11.84
CA ARG A 15 7.69 7.16 11.28
C ARG A 15 6.29 6.66 11.61
N LYS A 16 5.76 6.99 12.80
CA LYS A 16 4.42 6.57 13.20
C LYS A 16 3.32 7.21 12.37
N LYS A 17 3.64 8.28 11.63
CA LYS A 17 2.67 8.92 10.75
C LYS A 17 2.54 8.23 9.41
N THR A 18 3.43 7.28 9.12
CA THR A 18 3.36 6.54 7.88
C THR A 18 2.26 5.49 7.95
N LYS A 19 1.40 5.46 6.95
CA LYS A 19 0.33 4.48 6.83
C LYS A 19 0.74 3.38 5.88
N PHE A 20 0.54 2.14 6.28
CA PHE A 20 0.69 1.01 5.39
C PHE A 20 -0.66 0.71 4.78
N CYS A 21 -0.71 0.60 3.46
CA CYS A 21 -1.94 0.39 2.72
C CYS A 21 -1.80 -0.77 1.76
N LEU A 22 -2.90 -1.47 1.58
CA LEU A 22 -3.01 -2.49 0.55
C LEU A 22 -4.13 -2.07 -0.37
N VAL A 23 -3.81 -1.83 -1.65
CA VAL A 23 -4.81 -1.45 -2.63
C VAL A 23 -5.11 -2.65 -3.52
N ILE A 24 -6.36 -3.08 -3.49
CA ILE A 24 -6.82 -4.21 -4.30
C ILE A 24 -7.86 -3.67 -5.26
N TYR A 25 -7.75 -4.03 -6.52
CA TYR A 25 -8.68 -3.52 -7.52
C TYR A 25 -9.11 -4.60 -8.50
N ASP A 26 -10.29 -4.39 -9.05
CA ASP A 26 -10.85 -5.21 -10.12
C ASP A 26 -11.38 -4.26 -11.17
N ILE A 27 -10.66 -4.15 -12.27
CA ILE A 27 -10.97 -3.22 -13.36
C ILE A 27 -11.21 -4.03 -14.62
N VAL A 28 -12.39 -3.85 -15.20
CA VAL A 28 -12.80 -4.64 -16.36
C VAL A 28 -11.98 -4.32 -17.61
N SER A 29 -11.81 -3.04 -17.92
CA SER A 29 -11.08 -2.60 -19.10
C SER A 29 -9.59 -2.83 -18.95
N ASN A 30 -8.99 -3.54 -19.88
CA ASN A 30 -7.55 -3.78 -19.87
C ASN A 30 -6.75 -2.48 -19.93
N LYS A 31 -7.19 -1.55 -20.76
CA LYS A 31 -6.53 -0.25 -20.90
C LYS A 31 -6.57 0.52 -19.58
N ARG A 32 -7.72 0.55 -18.93
CA ARG A 32 -7.86 1.25 -17.66
C ARG A 32 -7.11 0.55 -16.55
N ARG A 33 -7.07 -0.79 -16.57
CA ARG A 33 -6.32 -1.56 -15.60
C ARG A 33 -4.84 -1.23 -15.65
N LEU A 34 -4.27 -1.14 -16.86
CA LEU A 34 -2.87 -0.77 -17.03
C LEU A 34 -2.61 0.64 -16.56
N LYS A 35 -3.55 1.54 -16.82
CA LYS A 35 -3.42 2.92 -16.37
C LYS A 35 -3.40 3.02 -14.84
N LEU A 36 -4.28 2.27 -14.19
CA LEU A 36 -4.32 2.25 -12.72
C LEU A 36 -3.06 1.65 -12.15
N ALA A 37 -2.58 0.55 -12.72
CA ALA A 37 -1.32 -0.05 -12.26
C ALA A 37 -0.18 0.95 -12.34
N LYS A 38 -0.10 1.70 -13.43
CA LYS A 38 0.95 2.69 -13.61
C LYS A 38 0.85 3.82 -12.59
N LEU A 39 -0.37 4.24 -12.28
CA LEU A 39 -0.61 5.23 -11.24
C LEU A 39 -0.11 4.72 -9.90
N LEU A 40 -0.47 3.49 -9.54
CA LEU A 40 -0.10 2.91 -8.26
C LEU A 40 1.39 2.63 -8.13
N GLU A 41 2.08 2.35 -9.25
CA GLU A 41 3.53 2.19 -9.25
C GLU A 41 4.26 3.43 -8.76
N GLY A 42 3.65 4.59 -8.92
CA GLY A 42 4.21 5.83 -8.41
C GLY A 42 4.12 5.96 -6.90
N TYR A 43 3.36 5.10 -6.24
CA TYR A 43 3.15 5.16 -4.80
C TYR A 43 3.72 3.96 -4.06
N GLY A 44 3.85 2.82 -4.70
CA GLY A 44 4.30 1.64 -4.00
C GLY A 44 4.64 0.48 -4.91
N VAL A 45 4.56 -0.73 -4.38
CA VAL A 45 5.06 -1.93 -5.04
C VAL A 45 3.92 -2.91 -5.32
N ARG A 46 3.90 -3.44 -6.54
CA ARG A 46 2.94 -4.49 -6.89
C ARG A 46 3.34 -5.79 -6.21
N VAL A 47 2.41 -6.40 -5.48
CA VAL A 47 2.65 -7.68 -4.82
C VAL A 47 1.85 -8.81 -5.44
N GLN A 48 0.77 -8.48 -6.12
CA GLN A 48 -0.05 -9.41 -6.86
C GLN A 48 -0.57 -8.68 -8.09
N ARG A 49 -1.22 -9.43 -8.98
CA ARG A 49 -1.68 -8.93 -10.26
C ARG A 49 -2.50 -7.64 -10.14
N SER A 50 -3.38 -7.59 -9.17
CA SER A 50 -4.25 -6.44 -8.94
C SER A 50 -4.15 -5.97 -7.50
N CYS A 51 -2.94 -5.96 -6.96
CA CYS A 51 -2.72 -5.62 -5.58
C CYS A 51 -1.39 -4.91 -5.40
N PHE A 52 -1.42 -3.77 -4.72
CA PHE A 52 -0.22 -2.99 -4.43
C PHE A 52 -0.09 -2.76 -2.94
N GLU A 53 1.13 -2.82 -2.44
CA GLU A 53 1.47 -2.43 -1.09
C GLU A 53 2.09 -1.03 -1.13
N LEU A 54 1.63 -0.18 -0.23
CA LEU A 54 2.11 1.20 -0.16
C LEU A 54 2.36 1.56 1.30
N ALA A 55 3.44 2.33 1.51
CA ALA A 55 3.73 2.91 2.82
C ALA A 55 3.79 4.40 2.61
N LEU A 56 2.78 5.13 3.06
CA LEU A 56 2.59 6.53 2.70
C LEU A 56 2.46 7.41 3.93
N GLU A 57 3.04 8.61 3.84
CA GLU A 57 2.75 9.65 4.78
C GLU A 57 1.37 10.22 4.46
N LYS A 58 0.80 10.95 5.41
CA LYS A 58 -0.57 11.42 5.27
C LYS A 58 -0.83 12.22 4.01
N LEU A 59 0.07 13.12 3.65
CA LEU A 59 -0.12 13.94 2.46
C LEU A 59 -0.14 13.09 1.19
N ASP A 60 0.74 12.12 1.12
CA ASP A 60 0.78 11.23 -0.04
C ASP A 60 -0.46 10.33 -0.08
N PHE A 61 -0.91 9.89 1.08
CA PHE A 61 -2.13 9.11 1.16
C PHE A 61 -3.33 9.92 0.66
N ASP A 62 -3.43 11.18 1.08
CA ASP A 62 -4.52 12.04 0.64
C ASP A 62 -4.46 12.27 -0.86
N CYS A 63 -3.25 12.42 -1.43
CA CYS A 63 -3.09 12.53 -2.87
C CYS A 63 -3.53 11.28 -3.59
N LEU A 64 -3.15 10.12 -3.07
CA LEU A 64 -3.54 8.84 -3.65
C LEU A 64 -5.06 8.70 -3.69
N VAL A 65 -5.72 8.98 -2.58
CA VAL A 65 -7.17 8.86 -2.50
C VAL A 65 -7.84 9.79 -3.52
N ARG A 66 -7.32 11.00 -3.65
CA ARG A 66 -7.83 11.96 -4.61
C ARG A 66 -7.69 11.46 -6.05
N GLU A 67 -6.52 10.91 -6.36
CA GLU A 67 -6.28 10.36 -7.69
C GLU A 67 -7.15 9.16 -7.99
N LEU A 68 -7.36 8.30 -7.00
CA LEU A 68 -8.23 7.14 -7.16
C LEU A 68 -9.68 7.56 -7.35
N ARG A 69 -10.13 8.58 -6.65
CA ARG A 69 -11.48 9.10 -6.85
C ARG A 69 -11.66 9.67 -8.25
N THR A 70 -10.64 10.32 -8.78
CA THR A 70 -10.66 10.84 -10.14
C THR A 70 -10.67 9.72 -11.17
N PHE A 71 -9.94 8.65 -10.89
CA PHE A 71 -9.88 7.50 -11.79
C PHE A 71 -11.18 6.69 -11.79
N TYR A 72 -11.77 6.51 -10.62
CA TYR A 72 -12.90 5.62 -10.43
C TYR A 72 -14.11 5.99 -11.28
N GLN A 73 -14.70 4.99 -11.95
CA GLN A 73 -15.91 5.15 -12.74
C GLN A 73 -16.84 3.98 -12.47
N ALA A 74 -17.92 4.25 -11.78
CA ALA A 74 -18.89 3.21 -11.41
C ALA A 74 -19.48 2.52 -12.64
N GLU A 75 -19.70 3.27 -13.71
CA GLU A 75 -20.31 2.74 -14.94
C GLU A 75 -19.39 1.76 -15.68
N GLU A 76 -18.09 1.80 -15.37
CA GLU A 76 -17.12 0.86 -15.92
C GLU A 76 -17.01 -0.42 -15.09
N GLY A 77 -17.75 -0.50 -14.00
CA GLY A 77 -17.68 -1.64 -13.12
C GLY A 77 -16.44 -1.68 -12.24
N ASP A 78 -15.81 -0.52 -12.02
CA ASP A 78 -14.61 -0.44 -11.21
C ASP A 78 -14.85 -0.86 -9.77
N ASN A 79 -13.89 -1.60 -9.22
CA ASN A 79 -13.89 -1.93 -7.81
C ASN A 79 -12.47 -1.69 -7.28
N ILE A 80 -12.34 -0.80 -6.31
CA ILE A 80 -11.05 -0.46 -5.70
C ILE A 80 -11.23 -0.42 -4.20
N ILE A 81 -10.43 -1.20 -3.49
CA ILE A 81 -10.49 -1.26 -2.03
C ILE A 81 -9.12 -0.93 -1.47
N ILE A 82 -9.09 -0.09 -0.45
CA ILE A 82 -7.87 0.25 0.27
C ILE A 82 -8.01 -0.29 1.68
N TYR A 83 -7.11 -1.21 2.05
CA TYR A 83 -7.02 -1.69 3.41
C TYR A 83 -5.90 -0.95 4.12
N LEU A 84 -6.15 -0.49 5.32
CA LEU A 84 -5.16 0.19 6.14
C LEU A 84 -4.71 -0.76 7.24
N GLY A 85 -3.43 -0.74 7.55
CA GLY A 85 -2.93 -1.61 8.59
C GLY A 85 -1.45 -1.41 8.85
N HIS A 86 -0.86 -2.42 9.45
CA HIS A 86 0.57 -2.42 9.74
C HIS A 86 1.24 -3.54 8.96
N LYS A 87 2.42 -3.23 8.44
CA LYS A 87 3.17 -4.20 7.64
C LYS A 87 3.48 -5.47 8.43
N GLU A 88 3.70 -5.32 9.72
CA GLU A 88 4.03 -6.43 10.61
C GLU A 88 2.87 -7.40 10.81
N GLU A 89 1.67 -7.00 10.44
CA GLU A 89 0.49 -7.83 10.62
C GLU A 89 0.20 -8.72 9.42
N ARG A 90 1.06 -8.71 8.40
CA ARG A 90 0.84 -9.53 7.23
C ARG A 90 1.61 -10.84 7.33
N ILE A 91 1.05 -11.86 6.68
CA ILE A 91 1.68 -13.16 6.54
C ILE A 91 1.85 -13.44 5.06
N VAL A 92 3.04 -13.86 4.67
CA VAL A 92 3.37 -14.04 3.26
C VAL A 92 3.68 -15.50 2.96
N PHE A 93 2.96 -16.04 1.97
CA PHE A 93 3.23 -17.37 1.44
C PHE A 93 3.62 -17.19 -0.03
N ASN A 94 4.89 -17.36 -0.34
CA ASN A 94 5.34 -17.36 -1.73
C ASN A 94 6.70 -18.02 -1.82
N PRO A 95 7.16 -18.39 -3.03
CA PRO A 95 8.43 -19.10 -3.19
C PRO A 95 9.66 -18.29 -2.78
N TYR A 96 9.48 -16.98 -2.60
CA TYR A 96 10.60 -16.09 -2.30
C TYR A 96 10.59 -15.57 -0.86
N ALA A 97 9.71 -16.14 -0.01
CA ALA A 97 9.64 -15.72 1.40
C ALA A 97 10.95 -16.06 2.10
N SER A 98 11.44 -15.12 2.89
CA SER A 98 12.66 -15.32 3.67
C SER A 98 12.37 -16.13 4.93
N ALA A 99 13.44 -16.60 5.59
CA ALA A 99 13.30 -17.35 6.83
C ALA A 99 12.62 -16.53 7.91
N GLU A 100 12.87 -15.24 7.93
CA GLU A 100 12.22 -14.34 8.93
C GLU A 100 10.72 -14.30 8.74
N LEU A 101 10.27 -14.34 7.51
CA LEU A 101 8.83 -14.35 7.21
C LEU A 101 8.20 -15.68 7.59
N ILE A 102 8.97 -16.77 7.57
CA ILE A 102 8.46 -18.07 7.99
C ILE A 102 8.07 -18.03 9.45
N ASP A 103 8.85 -17.37 10.29
CA ASP A 103 8.51 -17.23 11.70
C ASP A 103 7.18 -16.51 11.87
N ASP A 104 6.93 -15.47 11.08
CA ASP A 104 5.66 -14.75 11.11
C ASP A 104 4.50 -15.66 10.72
N ILE A 105 4.72 -16.53 9.76
CA ILE A 105 3.71 -17.48 9.32
C ILE A 105 3.34 -18.45 10.43
N LEU A 106 4.33 -18.90 11.20
CA LEU A 106 4.10 -19.85 12.29
C LEU A 106 3.30 -19.25 13.42
N PHE A 107 3.35 -17.95 13.59
CA PHE A 107 2.65 -17.25 14.65
C PHE A 107 1.39 -16.54 14.17
N CYS A 108 0.66 -17.21 13.33
CA CYS A 108 -0.59 -16.67 12.81
C CYS A 108 -1.54 -16.30 13.95
N LYS A 109 -2.00 -15.05 13.98
CA LYS A 109 -2.81 -14.53 15.09
C LYS A 109 -4.27 -14.44 14.70
N TRP A 110 -4.92 -15.53 14.64
CA TRP A 110 -6.35 -15.54 14.32
C TRP A 110 -7.20 -15.78 15.54
#